data_ba7ff227ff331eb38f22c4516ce6e56c
#
_entry.id   ba7ff227ff331eb38f22c4516ce6e56c
#
_cell.length_a   1.000
_cell.length_b   1.000
_cell.length_c   1.000
_cell.angle_alpha   90.00
_cell.angle_beta   90.00
_cell.angle_gamma   90.00
#
_symmetry.space_group_name_H-M   'P 1'
#
loop_
_entity.id
_entity.type
_entity.pdbx_description
1 polymer ?
#
loop_
_entity_poly.entity_id
_entity_poly.type
_entity_poly.pdbx_seq_one_letter_code
_entity_poly.pdbx_strand_id
1 'polypeptide(L)'
;MTLEYEQGVVASLSYSWEVPSLPGGLRLSRIYGTEGSAAFESNGVFFATVGRRRGFSFPGLRDLLGYKAMFADFLASLRGGTSPRFGLADARRDVELVEEAYRSAGIGSF
;
A
#
# COMPACT_ATOMS: atom_id res chain seq x y z
N MET A 1 -5.93 -13.27 1.60
CA MET A 1 -7.09 -12.46 2.00
C MET A 1 -7.70 -11.84 0.76
N THR A 2 -9.00 -11.89 0.63
CA THR A 2 -9.74 -11.22 -0.46
C THR A 2 -10.67 -10.20 0.18
N LEU A 3 -10.70 -9.00 -0.36
CA LEU A 3 -11.54 -7.89 0.07
C LEU A 3 -12.52 -7.59 -1.07
N GLU A 4 -13.80 -7.56 -0.76
CA GLU A 4 -14.86 -7.17 -1.69
C GLU A 4 -15.45 -5.85 -1.24
N TYR A 5 -15.52 -4.91 -2.15
CA TYR A 5 -16.09 -3.58 -1.90
C TYR A 5 -17.50 -3.47 -2.48
N GLU A 6 -18.34 -2.67 -1.88
CA GLU A 6 -19.74 -2.45 -2.29
C GLU A 6 -19.90 -2.05 -3.77
N GLN A 7 -18.87 -1.46 -4.36
CA GLN A 7 -18.86 -1.04 -5.77
C GLN A 7 -18.42 -2.15 -6.75
N GLY A 8 -18.30 -3.40 -6.28
CA GLY A 8 -17.87 -4.54 -7.09
C GLY A 8 -16.36 -4.60 -7.34
N VAL A 9 -15.57 -3.80 -6.64
CA VAL A 9 -14.10 -3.88 -6.69
C VAL A 9 -13.65 -5.03 -5.80
N VAL A 10 -12.78 -5.88 -6.32
CA VAL A 10 -12.18 -6.98 -5.57
C VAL A 10 -10.68 -6.74 -5.43
N ALA A 11 -10.19 -6.79 -4.21
CA ALA A 11 -8.75 -6.76 -3.92
C ALA A 11 -8.30 -8.09 -3.33
N SER A 12 -7.11 -8.53 -3.70
CA SER A 12 -6.50 -9.75 -3.18
C SER A 12 -5.12 -9.42 -2.59
N LEU A 13 -4.91 -9.78 -1.34
CA LEU A 13 -3.64 -9.65 -0.64
C LEU A 13 -3.09 -11.03 -0.31
N SER A 14 -1.91 -11.35 -0.84
CA SER A 14 -1.19 -12.57 -0.52
C SER A 14 0.12 -12.22 0.19
N TYR A 15 0.36 -12.86 1.31
CA TYR A 15 1.57 -12.66 2.09
C TYR A 15 2.08 -14.02 2.60
N SER A 16 3.37 -14.25 2.53
CA SER A 16 4.02 -15.43 3.08
C SER A 16 5.37 -15.06 3.71
N TRP A 17 5.64 -15.64 4.88
CA TRP A 17 6.92 -15.54 5.57
C TRP A 17 7.91 -16.63 5.14
N GLU A 18 7.39 -17.73 4.60
CA GLU A 18 8.15 -18.96 4.36
C GLU A 18 8.70 -19.04 2.94
N VAL A 19 8.21 -18.18 2.03
CA VAL A 19 8.64 -18.19 0.63
C VAL A 19 9.86 -17.27 0.47
N PRO A 20 11.02 -17.80 0.06
CA PRO A 20 12.16 -16.97 -0.29
C PRO A 20 11.79 -16.02 -1.41
N SER A 21 11.86 -14.73 -1.17
CA SER A 21 11.61 -13.69 -2.17
C SER A 21 12.92 -13.05 -2.63
N LEU A 22 13.06 -12.83 -3.93
CA LEU A 22 14.18 -12.14 -4.54
C LEU A 22 13.75 -10.73 -4.99
N PRO A 23 14.57 -9.72 -4.75
CA PRO A 23 15.43 -9.47 -3.61
C PRO A 23 14.57 -9.19 -2.37
N GLY A 24 15.06 -9.55 -1.19
CA GLY A 24 14.27 -9.50 0.05
C GLY A 24 13.45 -8.24 0.22
N GLY A 25 12.13 -8.41 0.31
CA GLY A 25 11.18 -7.33 0.57
C GLY A 25 10.54 -6.67 -0.65
N LEU A 26 10.75 -7.16 -1.87
CA LEU A 26 10.05 -6.62 -3.05
C LEU A 26 8.55 -6.92 -2.96
N ARG A 27 7.74 -5.88 -2.93
CA ARG A 27 6.29 -5.95 -2.81
C ARG A 27 5.63 -5.42 -4.08
N LEU A 28 5.24 -6.32 -4.97
CA LEU A 28 4.59 -5.98 -6.22
C LEU A 28 3.08 -5.88 -6.03
N SER A 29 2.54 -4.72 -6.33
CA SER A 29 1.11 -4.45 -6.33
C SER A 29 0.62 -4.18 -7.74
N ARG A 30 -0.60 -4.60 -8.03
CA ARG A 30 -1.27 -4.35 -9.31
C ARG A 30 -2.70 -3.93 -9.09
N ILE A 31 -3.14 -2.97 -9.90
CA ILE A 31 -4.51 -2.50 -9.95
C ILE A 31 -4.98 -2.69 -11.39
N TYR A 32 -6.13 -3.30 -11.55
CA TYR A 32 -6.79 -3.48 -12.85
C TYR A 32 -8.10 -2.70 -12.84
N GLY A 33 -8.28 -1.87 -13.83
CA GLY A 33 -9.50 -1.11 -14.06
C GLY A 33 -10.00 -1.28 -15.48
N THR A 34 -11.19 -0.80 -15.74
CA THR A 34 -11.85 -0.90 -17.07
C THR A 34 -11.11 -0.13 -18.17
N GLU A 35 -10.36 0.90 -17.82
CA GLU A 35 -9.62 1.75 -18.80
C GLU A 35 -8.11 1.46 -18.81
N GLY A 36 -7.63 0.56 -17.97
CA GLY A 36 -6.22 0.21 -17.91
C GLY A 36 -5.78 -0.45 -16.62
N SER A 37 -4.48 -0.61 -16.47
CA SER A 37 -3.88 -1.20 -15.28
C SER A 37 -2.69 -0.38 -14.80
N ALA A 38 -2.40 -0.50 -13.50
CA ALA A 38 -1.21 0.02 -12.87
C ALA A 38 -0.44 -1.11 -12.17
N ALA A 39 0.87 -1.08 -12.26
CA ALA A 39 1.76 -1.94 -11.51
C ALA A 39 2.78 -1.10 -10.77
N PHE A 40 3.01 -1.38 -9.52
CA PHE A 40 3.97 -0.63 -8.71
C PHE A 40 4.60 -1.50 -7.63
N GLU A 41 5.77 -1.10 -7.22
CA GLU A 41 6.41 -1.63 -6.04
C GLU A 41 6.02 -0.77 -4.83
N SER A 42 5.56 -1.42 -3.77
CA SER A 42 4.92 -0.75 -2.62
C SER A 42 5.85 0.16 -1.82
N ASN A 43 7.17 -0.02 -1.94
CA ASN A 43 8.16 0.89 -1.35
C ASN A 43 8.48 2.09 -2.27
N GLY A 44 7.78 2.25 -3.39
CA GLY A 44 7.92 3.39 -4.28
C GLY A 44 9.09 3.30 -5.25
N VAL A 45 9.65 2.12 -5.50
CA VAL A 45 10.78 1.93 -6.42
C VAL A 45 10.39 2.26 -7.84
N PHE A 46 9.23 1.79 -8.29
CA PHE A 46 8.71 2.10 -9.61
C PHE A 46 7.17 2.16 -9.62
N PHE A 47 6.65 2.85 -10.61
CA PHE A 47 5.24 2.90 -10.94
C PHE A 47 5.07 2.85 -12.46
N ALA A 48 4.22 1.97 -12.95
CA ALA A 48 3.94 1.79 -14.37
C ALA A 48 2.43 1.77 -14.62
N THR A 49 1.98 2.44 -15.66
CA THR A 49 0.58 2.42 -16.11
C THR A 49 0.50 1.99 -17.56
N VAL A 50 -0.54 1.20 -17.86
CA VAL A 50 -0.85 0.73 -19.22
C VAL A 50 -2.35 0.87 -19.45
N GLY A 51 -2.74 1.40 -20.58
CA GLY A 51 -4.14 1.63 -20.97
C GLY A 51 -4.29 2.99 -21.62
N ARG A 52 -5.37 3.70 -21.31
CA ARG A 52 -5.65 5.07 -21.81
C ARG A 52 -4.52 6.05 -21.53
N ARG A 53 -3.87 5.90 -20.36
CA ARG A 53 -2.63 6.61 -20.04
C ARG A 53 -1.51 5.59 -19.88
N ARG A 54 -0.40 5.82 -20.56
CA ARG A 54 0.81 5.02 -20.43
C ARG A 54 1.88 5.86 -19.77
N GLY A 55 2.55 5.30 -18.80
CA GLY A 55 3.62 5.99 -18.11
C GLY A 55 4.48 5.03 -17.31
N PHE A 56 5.73 5.42 -17.14
CA PHE A 56 6.66 4.75 -16.25
C PHE A 56 7.40 5.79 -15.45
N SER A 57 7.47 5.59 -14.16
CA SER A 57 8.23 6.42 -13.22
C SER A 57 9.12 5.53 -12.38
N PHE A 58 10.37 5.92 -12.24
CA PHE A 58 11.34 5.25 -11.39
C PHE A 58 11.91 6.27 -10.38
N PRO A 59 11.23 6.50 -9.24
CA PRO A 59 11.71 7.39 -8.18
C PRO A 59 13.07 6.97 -7.62
N GLY A 60 13.43 5.71 -7.78
CA GLY A 60 14.73 5.18 -7.41
C GLY A 60 14.79 4.60 -6.01
N LEU A 61 16.00 4.24 -5.58
CA LEU A 61 16.26 3.48 -4.35
C LEU A 61 16.58 4.38 -3.14
N ARG A 62 16.33 5.69 -3.24
CA ARG A 62 16.78 6.67 -2.23
C ARG A 62 16.01 6.62 -0.92
N ASP A 63 14.80 6.10 -0.91
CA ASP A 63 13.94 6.04 0.27
C ASP A 63 13.07 4.77 0.25
N LEU A 64 13.74 3.63 0.13
CA LEU A 64 13.11 2.30 0.02
C LEU A 64 12.13 1.96 1.15
N LEU A 65 12.31 2.55 2.30
CA LEU A 65 11.45 2.33 3.46
C LEU A 65 10.43 3.47 3.67
N GLY A 66 10.50 4.52 2.84
CA GLY A 66 9.59 5.67 2.95
C GLY A 66 9.84 6.58 4.15
N TYR A 67 10.86 6.31 4.97
CA TYR A 67 11.09 7.07 6.20
C TYR A 67 11.40 8.54 5.94
N LYS A 68 12.17 8.85 4.89
CA LYS A 68 12.50 10.23 4.56
C LYS A 68 11.25 11.02 4.18
N ALA A 69 10.38 10.44 3.35
CA ALA A 69 9.12 11.04 2.96
C ALA A 69 8.18 11.19 4.17
N MET A 70 8.09 10.16 5.01
CA MET A 70 7.29 10.18 6.24
C MET A 70 7.73 11.28 7.21
N PHE A 71 9.04 11.38 7.48
CA PHE A 71 9.56 12.43 8.38
C PHE A 71 9.42 13.83 7.77
N ALA A 72 9.57 13.97 6.45
CA ALA A 72 9.35 15.26 5.79
C ALA A 72 7.89 15.72 5.93
N ASP A 73 6.92 14.82 5.73
CA ASP A 73 5.49 15.10 5.91
C ASP A 73 5.18 15.45 7.37
N PHE A 74 5.70 14.68 8.32
CA PHE A 74 5.53 14.95 9.75
C PHE A 74 6.08 16.33 10.15
N LEU A 75 7.30 16.64 9.73
CA LEU A 75 7.89 17.96 10.02
C LEU A 75 7.14 19.11 9.36
N ALA A 76 6.65 18.91 8.13
CA ALA A 76 5.84 19.91 7.44
C ALA A 76 4.52 20.14 8.19
N SER A 77 3.87 19.09 8.67
CA SER A 77 2.64 19.15 9.47
C SER A 77 2.86 19.91 10.78
N LEU A 78 3.95 19.61 11.49
CA LEU A 78 4.29 20.33 12.73
C LEU A 78 4.52 21.85 12.51
N ARG A 79 5.23 22.19 11.43
CA ARG A 79 5.53 23.59 11.12
C ARG A 79 4.33 24.38 10.59
N GLY A 80 3.49 23.69 9.81
CA GLY A 80 2.32 24.29 9.17
C GLY A 80 1.04 24.24 10.01
N GLY A 81 1.03 23.53 11.15
CA GLY A 81 -0.17 23.29 11.96
C GLY A 81 -1.25 22.50 11.21
N THR A 82 -0.85 21.71 10.20
CA THR A 82 -1.76 20.90 9.38
C THR A 82 -1.69 19.44 9.80
N SER A 83 -2.74 18.67 9.51
CA SER A 83 -2.70 17.21 9.72
C SER A 83 -1.74 16.54 8.75
N PRO A 84 -0.98 15.52 9.19
CA PRO A 84 -0.16 14.71 8.29
C PRO A 84 -1.06 13.94 7.29
N ARG A 85 -0.47 13.52 6.16
CA ARG A 85 -1.19 12.75 5.13
C ARG A 85 -1.71 11.41 5.64
N PHE A 86 -0.99 10.81 6.56
CA PHE A 86 -1.40 9.58 7.25
C PHE A 86 -1.53 9.90 8.74
N GLY A 87 -2.75 10.01 9.21
CA GLY A 87 -3.08 10.37 10.58
C GLY A 87 -3.46 9.19 11.45
N LEU A 88 -3.77 9.47 12.72
CA LEU A 88 -4.21 8.44 13.66
C LEU A 88 -5.51 7.73 13.24
N ALA A 89 -6.41 8.43 12.56
CA ALA A 89 -7.65 7.85 12.04
C ALA A 89 -7.37 6.80 10.96
N ASP A 90 -6.40 7.08 10.07
CA ASP A 90 -5.98 6.14 9.03
C ASP A 90 -5.28 4.93 9.65
N ALA A 91 -4.38 5.15 10.60
CA ALA A 91 -3.71 4.08 11.32
C ALA A 91 -4.69 3.17 12.07
N ARG A 92 -5.70 3.76 12.72
CA ARG A 92 -6.77 3.01 13.37
C ARG A 92 -7.55 2.16 12.37
N ARG A 93 -7.90 2.74 11.22
CA ARG A 93 -8.63 2.04 10.16
C ARG A 93 -7.84 0.84 9.62
N ASP A 94 -6.54 0.99 9.44
CA ASP A 94 -5.67 -0.10 8.99
C ASP A 94 -5.67 -1.26 10.00
N VAL A 95 -5.59 -0.97 11.30
CA VAL A 95 -5.67 -2.00 12.36
C VAL A 95 -7.04 -2.68 12.35
N GLU A 96 -8.13 -1.93 12.24
CA GLU A 96 -9.50 -2.49 12.16
C GLU A 96 -9.64 -3.45 10.96
N LEU A 97 -9.08 -3.11 9.81
CA LEU A 97 -9.08 -3.99 8.62
C LEU A 97 -8.29 -5.29 8.85
N VAL A 98 -7.17 -5.22 9.53
CA VAL A 98 -6.37 -6.40 9.89
C VAL A 98 -7.13 -7.30 10.86
N GLU A 99 -7.74 -6.73 11.89
CA GLU A 99 -8.56 -7.47 12.85
C GLU A 99 -9.76 -8.16 12.17
N GLU A 100 -10.43 -7.46 11.26
CA GLU A 100 -11.53 -8.01 10.49
C GLU A 100 -11.09 -9.18 9.61
N ALA A 101 -9.91 -9.07 8.98
CA ALA A 101 -9.32 -10.15 8.21
C ALA A 101 -9.03 -11.40 9.05
N TYR A 102 -8.46 -11.24 10.25
CA TYR A 102 -8.21 -12.34 11.18
C TYR A 102 -9.52 -12.98 11.66
N ARG A 103 -10.52 -12.18 12.00
CA ARG A 103 -11.84 -12.65 12.40
C ARG A 103 -12.51 -13.45 11.29
N SER A 104 -12.45 -12.97 10.05
CA SER A 104 -12.97 -13.64 8.87
C SER A 104 -12.26 -14.97 8.58
N ALA A 105 -10.99 -15.08 8.90
CA ALA A 105 -10.21 -16.31 8.76
C ALA A 105 -10.43 -17.31 9.91
N GLY A 106 -11.28 -16.98 10.90
CA GLY A 106 -11.49 -17.85 12.08
C GLY A 106 -10.30 -17.91 13.03
N ILE A 107 -9.33 -17.00 12.87
CA ILE A 107 -8.18 -16.86 13.76
C ILE A 107 -8.61 -15.87 14.86
N GLY A 108 -8.62 -16.34 16.11
CA GLY A 108 -9.08 -15.55 17.25
C GLY A 108 -8.40 -14.18 17.31
N SER A 109 -9.14 -13.18 17.82
CA SER A 109 -8.61 -11.84 18.09
C SER A 109 -7.43 -11.90 19.07
N PHE A 110 -6.40 -11.13 18.78
CA PHE A 110 -5.29 -10.85 19.70
C PHE A 110 -5.75 -10.02 20.87
#